data_ae7f4ee7d8d154cfd055707f35230e3e
#
_entry.id   ae7f4ee7d8d154cfd055707f35230e3e
#
_cell.length_a   1.000
_cell.length_b   1.000
_cell.length_c   1.000
_cell.angle_alpha   90.00
_cell.angle_beta   90.00
_cell.angle_gamma   90.00
#
_symmetry.space_group_name_H-M   'P 1'
#
loop_
_entity.id
_entity.type
_entity.pdbx_description
1 polymer ?
#
loop_
_entity_poly.entity_id
_entity_poly.type
_entity_poly.pdbx_seq_one_letter_code
_entity_poly.pdbx_strand_id
1 'polypeptide(L)'
;MNAQFRFVLKPSFDSRHHLINPDLPLPWHDIVQVLVPSTSDSCARAHGSFEAMQATTCPICLSPPIAPRITQCGHVYCYACILHYLTVAENGKGDRGVLRYIKRCPVCWDDVNMRDLKAVKWVDSQNLADVHTATYLRELEARGAPKLQHNETFGLLTMRLMERPRDSSLALPRSSTWPVDASMGLSCDHPDALTYAHCVLASSDLLASSLEVDMENVELEMKAEHAIHQDELSLDFLRVAHTNLKSQWEQAKSLPDVARRIQEKQPSTLSYFYYQAASGQHVFMHPIDIKVLLSHFGTYAAFPDTLMLAVQHVEEGTVDETLRKKCKYLAHLPISTDISFVEIDWARTSALLGPIQGEIPWKSWSSTLSLIHI
;
A
#
# COMPACT_ATOMS: atom_id res chain seq x y z
N MET A 1 -0.94 4.13 14.76
CA MET A 1 -0.30 3.54 13.57
C MET A 1 -0.87 4.22 12.34
N ASN A 2 -0.09 4.48 11.30
CA ASN A 2 -0.57 5.22 10.12
C ASN A 2 -1.64 4.40 9.39
N ALA A 3 -2.80 5.00 9.12
CA ALA A 3 -3.93 4.36 8.43
C ALA A 3 -3.62 3.99 6.95
N GLN A 4 -2.53 4.49 6.41
CA GLN A 4 -2.06 4.17 5.06
C GLN A 4 -1.22 2.89 4.99
N PHE A 5 -0.81 2.32 6.13
CA PHE A 5 -0.09 1.05 6.14
C PHE A 5 -1.01 -0.10 5.79
N ARG A 6 -0.47 -1.09 5.08
CA ARG A 6 -1.13 -2.36 4.81
C ARG A 6 -0.41 -3.45 5.57
N PHE A 7 -1.14 -4.50 5.94
CA PHE A 7 -0.63 -5.49 6.87
C PHE A 7 -0.70 -6.89 6.27
N VAL A 8 0.43 -7.59 6.36
CA VAL A 8 0.49 -9.03 6.08
C VAL A 8 0.35 -9.75 7.42
N LEU A 9 -0.66 -10.59 7.52
CA LEU A 9 -1.05 -11.29 8.76
C LEU A 9 -0.64 -12.75 8.70
N LYS A 10 -0.54 -13.39 9.86
CA LYS A 10 -0.30 -14.83 9.94
C LYS A 10 -1.35 -15.62 9.16
N PRO A 11 -1.00 -16.75 8.52
CA PRO A 11 -1.96 -17.59 7.79
C PRO A 11 -3.12 -18.11 8.66
N SER A 12 -2.91 -18.20 9.98
CA SER A 12 -3.91 -18.68 10.96
C SER A 12 -4.81 -17.58 11.52
N PHE A 13 -4.63 -16.32 11.09
CA PHE A 13 -5.42 -15.20 11.60
C PHE A 13 -6.87 -15.28 11.17
N ASP A 14 -7.79 -15.10 12.12
CA ASP A 14 -9.23 -15.02 11.84
C ASP A 14 -9.63 -13.57 11.50
N SER A 15 -9.81 -13.30 10.22
CA SER A 15 -10.11 -11.96 9.71
C SER A 15 -11.60 -11.61 9.67
N ARG A 16 -12.53 -12.54 10.00
CA ARG A 16 -13.98 -12.39 9.81
C ARG A 16 -14.54 -11.08 10.38
N HIS A 17 -14.13 -10.72 11.59
CA HIS A 17 -14.60 -9.48 12.22
C HIS A 17 -14.04 -8.23 11.53
N HIS A 18 -12.79 -8.28 11.07
CA HIS A 18 -12.13 -7.17 10.36
C HIS A 18 -12.68 -6.97 8.94
N LEU A 19 -13.23 -8.03 8.34
CA LEU A 19 -13.91 -7.94 7.04
C LEU A 19 -15.24 -7.19 7.12
N ILE A 20 -15.85 -7.13 8.30
CA ILE A 20 -17.10 -6.40 8.53
C ILE A 20 -16.84 -4.99 9.05
N ASN A 21 -15.89 -4.85 9.97
CA ASN A 21 -15.57 -3.57 10.60
C ASN A 21 -14.08 -3.23 10.41
N PRO A 22 -13.75 -2.28 9.51
CA PRO A 22 -12.37 -1.88 9.23
C PRO A 22 -11.71 -1.10 10.37
N ASP A 23 -12.48 -0.60 11.34
CA ASP A 23 -11.96 0.18 12.47
C ASP A 23 -11.46 -0.69 13.63
N LEU A 24 -11.66 -2.02 13.55
CA LEU A 24 -11.14 -2.92 14.56
C LEU A 24 -9.60 -2.94 14.51
N PRO A 25 -8.91 -2.72 15.65
CA PRO A 25 -7.46 -2.75 15.68
C PRO A 25 -6.95 -4.16 15.40
N LEU A 26 -5.96 -4.26 14.50
CA LEU A 26 -5.28 -5.52 14.24
C LEU A 26 -4.36 -5.87 15.42
N PRO A 27 -4.43 -7.10 15.96
CA PRO A 27 -3.52 -7.54 17.02
C PRO A 27 -2.07 -7.54 16.51
N TRP A 28 -1.20 -6.77 17.16
CA TRP A 28 0.19 -6.59 16.71
C TRP A 28 0.96 -7.90 16.58
N HIS A 29 0.68 -8.87 17.44
CA HIS A 29 1.34 -10.18 17.43
C HIS A 29 0.97 -11.04 16.20
N ASP A 30 -0.14 -10.75 15.52
CA ASP A 30 -0.57 -11.46 14.32
C ASP A 30 -0.06 -10.83 13.02
N ILE A 31 0.48 -9.62 13.09
CA ILE A 31 1.16 -8.98 11.98
C ILE A 31 2.54 -9.61 11.81
N VAL A 32 2.87 -10.04 10.59
CA VAL A 32 4.19 -10.60 10.23
C VAL A 32 5.02 -9.63 9.41
N GLN A 33 4.37 -8.81 8.58
CA GLN A 33 5.03 -7.78 7.78
C GLN A 33 4.11 -6.57 7.62
N VAL A 34 4.71 -5.38 7.52
CA VAL A 34 4.02 -4.13 7.24
C VAL A 34 4.45 -3.61 5.88
N LEU A 35 3.47 -3.32 5.02
CA LEU A 35 3.69 -2.69 3.73
C LEU A 35 3.59 -1.18 3.92
N VAL A 36 4.69 -0.49 3.70
CA VAL A 36 4.79 0.96 3.87
C VAL A 36 4.92 1.60 2.49
N PRO A 37 4.02 2.53 2.11
CA PRO A 37 4.16 3.24 0.85
C PRO A 37 5.45 4.06 0.86
N SER A 38 6.29 3.88 -0.16
CA SER A 38 7.44 4.75 -0.37
C SER A 38 7.00 5.95 -1.18
N THR A 39 7.25 7.14 -0.67
CA THR A 39 7.11 8.38 -1.42
C THR A 39 8.38 8.59 -2.22
N SER A 40 8.46 8.01 -3.41
CA SER A 40 9.48 8.38 -4.40
C SER A 40 9.17 9.71 -5.08
N ASP A 41 8.20 10.46 -4.55
CA ASP A 41 7.75 11.72 -5.10
C ASP A 41 8.89 12.72 -5.20
N SER A 42 9.32 12.96 -6.44
CA SER A 42 10.16 14.12 -6.81
C SER A 42 9.52 15.44 -6.36
N CYS A 43 8.19 15.52 -6.24
CA CYS A 43 7.46 16.64 -5.69
C CYS A 43 7.64 16.80 -4.17
N ALA A 44 7.61 15.71 -3.40
CA ALA A 44 7.87 15.77 -1.96
C ALA A 44 9.32 16.19 -1.65
N ARG A 45 10.28 15.79 -2.50
CA ARG A 45 11.68 16.29 -2.43
C ARG A 45 11.78 17.77 -2.78
N ALA A 46 10.96 18.29 -3.71
CA ALA A 46 10.95 19.69 -4.10
C ALA A 46 10.40 20.61 -3.01
N HIS A 47 9.48 20.13 -2.17
CA HIS A 47 8.93 20.90 -1.04
C HIS A 47 9.67 20.70 0.28
N GLY A 48 10.73 19.86 0.31
CA GLY A 48 11.64 19.75 1.47
C GLY A 48 10.97 19.40 2.79
N SER A 49 9.82 18.71 2.76
CA SER A 49 9.14 18.35 4.00
C SER A 49 9.99 17.34 4.76
N PHE A 50 10.43 17.71 5.95
CA PHE A 50 11.23 16.91 6.86
C PHE A 50 10.56 15.54 7.17
N GLU A 51 9.24 15.49 7.14
CA GLU A 51 8.43 14.29 7.35
C GLU A 51 8.60 13.24 6.23
N ALA A 52 8.71 13.67 4.98
CA ALA A 52 8.92 12.75 3.84
C ALA A 52 10.33 12.12 3.88
N MET A 53 11.35 12.85 4.35
CA MET A 53 12.69 12.30 4.55
C MET A 53 12.75 11.30 5.71
N GLN A 54 12.01 11.52 6.80
CA GLN A 54 11.98 10.62 7.95
C GLN A 54 11.36 9.26 7.61
N ALA A 55 10.42 9.19 6.68
CA ALA A 55 9.78 7.93 6.29
C ALA A 55 10.74 6.96 5.55
N THR A 56 11.84 7.47 5.00
CA THR A 56 12.76 6.69 4.14
C THR A 56 14.16 6.49 4.72
N THR A 57 14.45 7.00 5.91
CA THR A 57 15.78 6.89 6.53
C THR A 57 15.71 6.29 7.92
N CYS A 58 16.72 5.50 8.28
CA CYS A 58 16.88 4.99 9.65
C CYS A 58 17.28 6.14 10.58
N PRO A 59 16.51 6.42 11.67
CA PRO A 59 16.85 7.53 12.59
C PRO A 59 18.15 7.33 13.37
N ILE A 60 18.75 6.14 13.34
CA ILE A 60 20.00 5.83 14.05
C ILE A 60 21.23 6.10 13.18
N CYS A 61 21.29 5.51 11.98
CA CYS A 61 22.43 5.67 11.07
C CYS A 61 22.23 6.74 10.00
N LEU A 62 21.02 7.29 9.87
CA LEU A 62 20.64 8.33 8.89
C LEU A 62 20.77 7.88 7.42
N SER A 63 20.88 6.58 7.18
CA SER A 63 20.96 5.97 5.85
C SER A 63 19.62 5.26 5.49
N PRO A 64 19.40 4.88 4.23
CA PRO A 64 18.28 4.03 3.86
C PRO A 64 18.28 2.74 4.70
N PRO A 65 17.11 2.33 5.25
CA PRO A 65 17.07 1.21 6.17
C PRO A 65 17.38 -0.12 5.49
N ILE A 66 18.33 -0.87 6.03
CA ILE A 66 18.73 -2.21 5.61
C ILE A 66 17.99 -3.25 6.44
N ALA A 67 17.36 -4.24 5.78
CA ALA A 67 16.45 -5.19 6.41
C ALA A 67 15.48 -4.49 7.37
N PRO A 68 14.64 -3.55 6.88
CA PRO A 68 13.91 -2.60 7.72
C PRO A 68 12.98 -3.29 8.71
N ARG A 69 12.96 -2.74 9.94
CA ARG A 69 12.07 -3.19 11.03
C ARG A 69 11.28 -2.01 11.57
N ILE A 70 9.98 -2.21 11.70
CA ILE A 70 9.05 -1.23 12.26
C ILE A 70 8.69 -1.60 13.70
N THR A 71 8.62 -0.58 14.53
CA THR A 71 8.12 -0.65 15.91
C THR A 71 6.61 -0.49 15.96
N GLN A 72 5.98 -0.83 17.08
CA GLN A 72 4.54 -0.64 17.26
C GLN A 72 4.11 0.84 17.17
N CYS A 73 4.99 1.77 17.53
CA CYS A 73 4.75 3.21 17.36
C CYS A 73 4.90 3.71 15.91
N GLY A 74 5.33 2.86 14.97
CA GLY A 74 5.36 3.17 13.53
C GLY A 74 6.71 3.65 13.00
N HIS A 75 7.77 3.72 13.80
CA HIS A 75 9.09 4.15 13.35
C HIS A 75 9.91 2.99 12.79
N VAL A 76 10.62 3.25 11.68
CA VAL A 76 11.37 2.23 10.93
C VAL A 76 12.87 2.42 11.13
N TYR A 77 13.59 1.31 11.34
CA TYR A 77 15.02 1.26 11.59
C TYR A 77 15.70 0.17 10.76
N CYS A 78 17.01 0.27 10.52
CA CYS A 78 17.78 -0.90 10.10
C CYS A 78 17.70 -1.98 11.18
N TYR A 79 17.66 -3.25 10.77
CA TYR A 79 17.58 -4.32 11.75
C TYR A 79 18.81 -4.35 12.68
N ALA A 80 20.01 -4.24 12.13
CA ALA A 80 21.24 -4.18 12.95
C ALA A 80 21.26 -2.97 13.89
N CYS A 81 20.84 -1.77 13.41
CA CYS A 81 20.83 -0.56 14.23
C CYS A 81 19.89 -0.67 15.43
N ILE A 82 18.68 -1.19 15.24
CA ILE A 82 17.72 -1.31 16.35
C ILE A 82 18.12 -2.44 17.30
N LEU A 83 18.74 -3.53 16.81
CA LEU A 83 19.31 -4.56 17.67
C LEU A 83 20.44 -4.00 18.54
N HIS A 84 21.36 -3.25 17.95
CA HIS A 84 22.43 -2.58 18.68
C HIS A 84 21.84 -1.65 19.75
N TYR A 85 20.94 -0.76 19.37
CA TYR A 85 20.30 0.17 20.30
C TYR A 85 19.63 -0.55 21.48
N LEU A 86 18.88 -1.62 21.23
CA LEU A 86 18.13 -2.33 22.26
C LEU A 86 19.04 -3.16 23.20
N THR A 87 20.22 -3.59 22.74
CA THR A 87 21.13 -4.45 23.52
C THR A 87 22.18 -3.69 24.31
N VAL A 88 22.57 -2.47 23.88
CA VAL A 88 23.54 -1.66 24.63
C VAL A 88 22.97 -1.29 25.99
N ALA A 89 23.69 -1.67 27.07
CA ALA A 89 23.30 -1.30 28.43
C ALA A 89 23.38 0.22 28.61
N GLU A 90 22.34 0.83 29.16
CA GLU A 90 22.45 2.19 29.66
C GLU A 90 23.42 2.19 30.85
N ASN A 91 24.51 2.95 30.73
CA ASN A 91 25.53 3.09 31.77
C ASN A 91 24.90 3.69 33.03
N GLY A 92 24.60 2.89 34.03
CA GLY A 92 24.14 3.40 35.30
C GLY A 92 23.51 2.34 36.20
N LYS A 93 24.28 1.79 37.10
CA LYS A 93 23.86 1.18 38.38
C LYS A 93 22.49 0.48 38.35
N GLY A 94 22.43 -0.73 37.91
CA GLY A 94 21.18 -1.47 38.06
C GLY A 94 21.26 -2.89 37.57
N ASP A 95 21.16 -3.79 38.43
CA ASP A 95 20.80 -5.20 38.33
C ASP A 95 21.58 -6.04 37.30
N ARG A 96 22.53 -6.78 37.83
CA ARG A 96 23.27 -7.80 37.09
C ARG A 96 22.33 -8.85 36.58
N GLY A 97 22.13 -8.91 35.27
CA GLY A 97 21.65 -10.12 34.60
C GLY A 97 20.29 -10.10 33.94
N VAL A 98 19.54 -9.01 33.91
CA VAL A 98 18.31 -8.92 33.12
C VAL A 98 18.58 -8.07 31.89
N LEU A 99 18.75 -8.71 30.74
CA LEU A 99 18.70 -8.04 29.44
C LEU A 99 17.30 -7.40 29.31
N ARG A 100 17.23 -6.09 29.51
CA ARG A 100 15.99 -5.35 29.24
C ARG A 100 15.83 -5.24 27.73
N TYR A 101 15.05 -6.12 27.15
CA TYR A 101 14.67 -6.08 25.73
C TYR A 101 13.69 -4.93 25.38
N ILE A 102 13.42 -4.04 26.33
CA ILE A 102 12.49 -2.91 26.20
C ILE A 102 13.25 -1.63 26.46
N LYS A 103 13.23 -0.71 25.48
CA LYS A 103 13.75 0.65 25.57
C LYS A 103 12.76 1.64 24.98
N ARG A 104 13.02 2.92 25.20
CA ARG A 104 12.23 4.01 24.58
C ARG A 104 12.60 4.16 23.12
N CYS A 105 11.59 4.39 22.27
CA CYS A 105 11.81 4.75 20.86
C CYS A 105 12.64 6.04 20.78
N PRO A 106 13.73 6.07 19.98
CA PRO A 106 14.55 7.30 19.86
C PRO A 106 13.80 8.49 19.29
N VAL A 107 12.66 8.27 18.61
CA VAL A 107 11.88 9.33 17.94
C VAL A 107 10.72 9.84 18.80
N CYS A 108 9.88 8.93 19.32
CA CYS A 108 8.64 9.31 20.01
C CYS A 108 8.57 8.91 21.49
N TRP A 109 9.60 8.24 22.00
CA TRP A 109 9.71 7.81 23.40
C TRP A 109 8.70 6.74 23.85
N ASP A 110 7.94 6.14 22.93
CA ASP A 110 7.13 4.96 23.23
C ASP A 110 7.99 3.74 23.52
N ASP A 111 7.43 2.76 24.24
CA ASP A 111 8.13 1.53 24.56
C ASP A 111 8.35 0.68 23.30
N VAL A 112 9.59 0.26 23.07
CA VAL A 112 10.02 -0.63 21.99
C VAL A 112 10.53 -1.93 22.58
N ASN A 113 9.91 -3.04 22.18
CA ASN A 113 10.32 -4.38 22.54
C ASN A 113 10.93 -5.07 21.32
N MET A 114 12.08 -5.72 21.48
CA MET A 114 12.75 -6.46 20.40
C MET A 114 11.86 -7.54 19.78
N ARG A 115 10.99 -8.18 20.56
CA ARG A 115 10.08 -9.25 20.10
C ARG A 115 8.93 -8.72 19.25
N ASP A 116 8.63 -7.43 19.37
CA ASP A 116 7.52 -6.77 18.70
C ASP A 116 7.94 -6.09 17.39
N LEU A 117 9.21 -6.20 17.00
CA LEU A 117 9.70 -5.68 15.74
C LEU A 117 9.09 -6.48 14.57
N LYS A 118 8.57 -5.78 13.56
CA LYS A 118 8.00 -6.40 12.36
C LYS A 118 8.82 -6.04 11.12
N ALA A 119 8.86 -6.96 10.17
CA ALA A 119 9.48 -6.71 8.87
C ALA A 119 8.72 -5.60 8.13
N VAL A 120 9.43 -4.79 7.36
CA VAL A 120 8.85 -3.78 6.48
C VAL A 120 9.14 -4.13 5.04
N LYS A 121 8.15 -3.96 4.18
CA LYS A 121 8.33 -3.96 2.72
C LYS A 121 7.89 -2.61 2.19
N TRP A 122 8.80 -1.94 1.49
CA TRP A 122 8.48 -0.70 0.80
C TRP A 122 7.63 -1.00 -0.44
N VAL A 123 6.57 -0.25 -0.62
CA VAL A 123 5.71 -0.32 -1.81
C VAL A 123 5.88 0.98 -2.58
N ASP A 124 6.53 0.89 -3.73
CA ASP A 124 6.71 2.01 -4.63
C ASP A 124 5.43 2.25 -5.43
N SER A 125 4.60 3.17 -4.94
CA SER A 125 3.33 3.53 -5.57
C SER A 125 3.53 4.17 -6.95
N GLN A 126 4.64 4.89 -7.16
CA GLN A 126 4.91 5.52 -8.45
C GLN A 126 5.28 4.47 -9.51
N ASN A 127 6.15 3.53 -9.16
CA ASN A 127 6.51 2.43 -10.06
C ASN A 127 5.27 1.59 -10.44
N LEU A 128 4.39 1.31 -9.48
CA LEU A 128 3.11 0.64 -9.76
C LEU A 128 2.24 1.44 -10.73
N ALA A 129 2.12 2.76 -10.52
CA ALA A 129 1.37 3.63 -11.42
C ALA A 129 1.99 3.62 -12.83
N ASP A 130 3.30 3.72 -12.94
CA ASP A 130 4.01 3.73 -14.22
C ASP A 130 3.86 2.42 -14.99
N VAL A 131 3.93 1.28 -14.31
CA VAL A 131 3.70 -0.05 -14.90
C VAL A 131 2.28 -0.18 -15.43
N HIS A 132 1.27 0.22 -14.65
CA HIS A 132 -0.13 0.18 -15.10
C HIS A 132 -0.37 1.14 -16.27
N THR A 133 0.20 2.35 -16.20
CA THR A 133 0.12 3.35 -17.27
C THR A 133 0.75 2.83 -18.56
N ALA A 134 1.96 2.28 -18.49
CA ALA A 134 2.64 1.72 -19.66
C ALA A 134 1.87 0.53 -20.27
N THR A 135 1.28 -0.30 -19.42
CA THR A 135 0.46 -1.43 -19.89
C THR A 135 -0.77 -0.95 -20.61
N TYR A 136 -1.50 0.00 -20.02
CA TYR A 136 -2.71 0.57 -20.62
C TYR A 136 -2.43 1.32 -21.93
N LEU A 137 -1.33 2.06 -22.01
CA LEU A 137 -0.90 2.73 -23.25
C LEU A 137 -0.66 1.73 -24.39
N ARG A 138 0.02 0.61 -24.10
CA ARG A 138 0.22 -0.45 -25.11
C ARG A 138 -1.11 -1.04 -25.59
N GLU A 139 -2.06 -1.22 -24.69
CA GLU A 139 -3.42 -1.71 -25.07
C GLU A 139 -4.16 -0.70 -25.94
N LEU A 140 -4.05 0.61 -25.65
CA LEU A 140 -4.63 1.68 -26.46
C LEU A 140 -3.99 1.75 -27.85
N GLU A 141 -2.65 1.69 -27.92
CA GLU A 141 -1.91 1.65 -29.19
C GLU A 141 -2.34 0.44 -30.04
N ALA A 142 -2.51 -0.74 -29.44
CA ALA A 142 -2.98 -1.94 -30.10
C ALA A 142 -4.41 -1.81 -30.66
N ARG A 143 -5.21 -0.91 -30.07
CA ARG A 143 -6.58 -0.57 -30.54
C ARG A 143 -6.60 0.58 -31.55
N GLY A 144 -5.41 1.10 -31.95
CA GLY A 144 -5.28 2.16 -32.95
C GLY A 144 -5.25 3.59 -32.40
N ALA A 145 -5.09 3.77 -31.08
CA ALA A 145 -4.90 5.09 -30.51
C ALA A 145 -3.51 5.68 -30.90
N PRO A 146 -3.39 7.01 -31.00
CA PRO A 146 -2.12 7.64 -31.29
C PRO A 146 -1.11 7.37 -30.19
N LYS A 147 0.16 7.23 -30.56
CA LYS A 147 1.25 7.05 -29.60
C LYS A 147 1.51 8.36 -28.88
N LEU A 148 1.30 8.37 -27.56
CA LEU A 148 1.56 9.53 -26.71
C LEU A 148 3.07 9.69 -26.46
N GLN A 149 3.55 10.94 -26.50
CA GLN A 149 4.90 11.28 -26.11
C GLN A 149 5.00 11.39 -24.57
N HIS A 150 6.21 11.21 -24.03
CA HIS A 150 6.41 11.21 -22.57
C HIS A 150 5.99 12.54 -21.91
N ASN A 151 6.13 13.66 -22.58
CA ASN A 151 5.65 14.96 -22.09
C ASN A 151 4.11 15.08 -22.06
N GLU A 152 3.41 14.34 -22.88
CA GLU A 152 1.93 14.35 -22.95
C GLU A 152 1.30 13.48 -21.85
N THR A 153 2.05 12.51 -21.31
CA THR A 153 1.59 11.67 -20.20
C THR A 153 1.65 12.39 -18.85
N PHE A 154 2.30 13.56 -18.77
CA PHE A 154 2.40 14.32 -17.54
C PHE A 154 1.01 14.83 -17.09
N GLY A 155 0.66 14.55 -15.85
CA GLY A 155 -0.65 14.89 -15.27
C GLY A 155 -1.80 13.96 -15.70
N LEU A 156 -1.49 12.82 -16.35
CA LEU A 156 -2.44 11.75 -16.55
C LEU A 156 -2.41 10.80 -15.34
N LEU A 157 -3.59 10.38 -14.90
CA LEU A 157 -3.77 9.42 -13.82
C LEU A 157 -4.46 8.17 -14.36
N THR A 158 -3.83 7.02 -14.15
CA THR A 158 -4.46 5.73 -14.45
C THR A 158 -5.28 5.28 -13.26
N MET A 159 -6.55 4.98 -13.50
CA MET A 159 -7.51 4.54 -12.48
C MET A 159 -8.09 3.17 -12.84
N ARG A 160 -8.33 2.36 -11.84
CA ARG A 160 -8.96 1.04 -11.99
C ARG A 160 -10.34 1.03 -11.36
N LEU A 161 -11.27 0.35 -12.04
CA LEU A 161 -12.62 0.15 -11.52
C LEU A 161 -12.58 -0.88 -10.40
N MET A 162 -12.86 -0.42 -9.19
CA MET A 162 -12.94 -1.25 -7.99
C MET A 162 -14.32 -1.86 -7.84
N GLU A 163 -14.37 -3.08 -7.36
CA GLU A 163 -15.60 -3.76 -6.96
C GLU A 163 -15.49 -4.13 -5.48
N ARG A 164 -16.45 -3.65 -4.66
CA ARG A 164 -16.56 -3.97 -3.25
C ARG A 164 -17.92 -4.60 -2.93
N PRO A 165 -17.99 -5.87 -2.54
CA PRO A 165 -19.23 -6.46 -2.03
C PRO A 165 -19.77 -5.67 -0.84
N ARG A 166 -21.10 -5.54 -0.73
CA ARG A 166 -21.72 -4.71 0.32
C ARG A 166 -21.44 -5.19 1.73
N ASP A 167 -21.25 -6.49 1.88
CA ASP A 167 -21.11 -7.15 3.16
C ASP A 167 -19.64 -7.32 3.57
N SER A 168 -18.71 -6.72 2.80
CA SER A 168 -17.28 -6.86 3.03
C SER A 168 -16.55 -5.53 3.00
N SER A 169 -15.51 -5.41 3.81
CA SER A 169 -14.53 -4.32 3.74
C SER A 169 -13.43 -4.58 2.71
N LEU A 170 -13.46 -5.70 1.99
CA LEU A 170 -12.52 -5.96 0.92
C LEU A 170 -12.98 -5.31 -0.38
N ALA A 171 -12.08 -4.57 -1.01
CA ALA A 171 -12.28 -3.95 -2.30
C ALA A 171 -11.07 -4.22 -3.18
N LEU A 172 -11.29 -4.85 -4.33
CA LEU A 172 -10.25 -5.11 -5.32
C LEU A 172 -10.71 -4.66 -6.70
N PRO A 173 -9.79 -4.48 -7.64
CA PRO A 173 -10.14 -4.21 -9.03
C PRO A 173 -11.07 -5.30 -9.59
N ARG A 174 -12.07 -4.86 -10.34
CA ARG A 174 -12.98 -5.76 -11.05
C ARG A 174 -12.18 -6.69 -11.95
N SER A 175 -12.39 -7.99 -11.82
CA SER A 175 -11.67 -9.00 -12.59
C SER A 175 -12.46 -10.30 -12.73
N SER A 176 -11.93 -11.25 -13.52
CA SER A 176 -12.52 -12.58 -13.64
C SER A 176 -12.38 -13.42 -12.36
N THR A 177 -11.45 -13.06 -11.47
CA THR A 177 -11.16 -13.78 -10.23
C THR A 177 -11.79 -13.12 -9.00
N TRP A 178 -12.38 -11.95 -9.12
CA TRP A 178 -12.99 -11.18 -8.02
C TRP A 178 -14.49 -10.96 -8.27
N PRO A 179 -15.36 -10.94 -7.26
CA PRO A 179 -15.12 -11.21 -5.83
C PRO A 179 -14.96 -12.71 -5.50
N VAL A 180 -14.27 -12.98 -4.40
CA VAL A 180 -14.05 -14.34 -3.87
C VAL A 180 -14.66 -14.49 -2.47
N ASP A 181 -14.87 -15.73 -2.03
CA ASP A 181 -15.19 -15.98 -0.63
C ASP A 181 -13.97 -15.71 0.24
N ALA A 182 -13.96 -14.55 0.87
CA ALA A 182 -12.90 -14.13 1.77
C ALA A 182 -13.26 -14.35 3.25
N SER A 183 -14.25 -15.19 3.56
CA SER A 183 -14.67 -15.48 4.95
C SER A 183 -13.51 -15.96 5.83
N MET A 184 -12.48 -16.56 5.22
CA MET A 184 -11.25 -17.00 5.88
C MET A 184 -10.08 -16.02 5.71
N GLY A 185 -10.32 -14.80 5.21
CA GLY A 185 -9.30 -13.82 4.86
C GLY A 185 -8.87 -13.86 3.39
N LEU A 186 -8.28 -12.78 2.91
CA LEU A 186 -7.75 -12.67 1.56
C LEU A 186 -6.29 -13.13 1.54
N SER A 187 -5.94 -14.08 0.64
CA SER A 187 -4.55 -14.49 0.43
C SER A 187 -3.74 -13.38 -0.23
N CYS A 188 -2.48 -13.24 0.18
CA CYS A 188 -1.52 -12.36 -0.49
C CYS A 188 -1.21 -12.78 -1.93
N ASP A 189 -1.49 -14.04 -2.31
CA ASP A 189 -1.27 -14.57 -3.66
C ASP A 189 -2.40 -14.18 -4.63
N HIS A 190 -3.52 -13.62 -4.12
CA HIS A 190 -4.57 -13.11 -4.98
C HIS A 190 -4.05 -11.87 -5.76
N PRO A 191 -4.30 -11.78 -7.06
CA PRO A 191 -3.91 -10.61 -7.85
C PRO A 191 -4.40 -9.30 -7.21
N ASP A 192 -3.55 -8.29 -7.21
CA ASP A 192 -3.82 -6.95 -6.66
C ASP A 192 -4.06 -6.88 -5.13
N ALA A 193 -4.09 -8.00 -4.40
CA ALA A 193 -4.34 -8.01 -2.96
C ALA A 193 -3.34 -7.15 -2.17
N LEU A 194 -2.04 -7.30 -2.43
CA LEU A 194 -0.99 -6.51 -1.79
C LEU A 194 -1.06 -5.02 -2.12
N THR A 195 -1.67 -4.67 -3.26
CA THR A 195 -1.79 -3.28 -3.72
C THR A 195 -2.98 -2.56 -3.12
N TYR A 196 -4.12 -3.24 -2.93
CA TYR A 196 -5.37 -2.57 -2.55
C TYR A 196 -5.94 -3.00 -1.22
N ALA A 197 -5.71 -4.23 -0.77
CA ALA A 197 -6.29 -4.70 0.48
C ALA A 197 -5.53 -4.12 1.70
N HIS A 198 -6.29 -3.69 2.71
CA HIS A 198 -5.72 -3.19 3.97
C HIS A 198 -4.97 -4.29 4.73
N CYS A 199 -5.47 -5.52 4.70
CA CYS A 199 -4.81 -6.68 5.29
C CYS A 199 -4.96 -7.93 4.40
N VAL A 200 -3.90 -8.75 4.37
CA VAL A 200 -3.84 -10.01 3.62
C VAL A 200 -3.22 -11.10 4.49
N LEU A 201 -3.55 -12.35 4.21
CA LEU A 201 -2.91 -13.50 4.85
C LEU A 201 -1.60 -13.83 4.13
N ALA A 202 -0.55 -14.06 4.89
CA ALA A 202 0.77 -14.43 4.36
C ALA A 202 0.76 -15.81 3.72
N SER A 203 1.53 -15.98 2.65
CA SER A 203 1.99 -17.29 2.17
C SER A 203 3.43 -17.55 2.62
N SER A 204 3.81 -18.81 2.69
CA SER A 204 5.20 -19.21 2.99
C SER A 204 6.18 -18.64 1.97
N ASP A 205 5.80 -18.62 0.69
CA ASP A 205 6.62 -18.13 -0.41
C ASP A 205 6.85 -16.62 -0.31
N LEU A 206 5.79 -15.83 0.00
CA LEU A 206 5.92 -14.39 0.19
C LEU A 206 6.90 -14.06 1.32
N LEU A 207 6.77 -14.74 2.46
CA LEU A 207 7.62 -14.49 3.62
C LEU A 207 9.06 -14.94 3.36
N ALA A 208 9.25 -16.12 2.79
CA ALA A 208 10.59 -16.63 2.47
C ALA A 208 11.32 -15.72 1.48
N SER A 209 10.68 -15.32 0.39
CA SER A 209 11.29 -14.43 -0.61
C SER A 209 11.62 -13.05 -0.04
N SER A 210 10.76 -12.50 0.83
CA SER A 210 11.04 -11.22 1.49
C SER A 210 12.25 -11.31 2.44
N LEU A 211 12.37 -12.41 3.18
CA LEU A 211 13.50 -12.63 4.09
C LEU A 211 14.80 -12.93 3.32
N GLU A 212 14.74 -13.59 2.16
CA GLU A 212 15.89 -13.77 1.28
C GLU A 212 16.46 -12.43 0.82
N VAL A 213 15.62 -11.50 0.38
CA VAL A 213 16.05 -10.14 0.01
C VAL A 213 16.66 -9.41 1.21
N ASP A 214 16.06 -9.52 2.41
CA ASP A 214 16.61 -8.93 3.62
C ASP A 214 18.00 -9.51 3.96
N MET A 215 18.20 -10.83 3.82
CA MET A 215 19.50 -11.48 4.06
C MET A 215 20.56 -11.02 3.07
N GLU A 216 20.22 -10.97 1.77
CA GLU A 216 21.11 -10.47 0.72
C GLU A 216 21.56 -9.02 0.99
N ASN A 217 20.63 -8.14 1.39
CA ASN A 217 20.95 -6.76 1.73
C ASN A 217 21.88 -6.66 2.94
N VAL A 218 21.68 -7.49 3.97
CA VAL A 218 22.56 -7.54 5.15
C VAL A 218 23.94 -8.08 4.77
N GLU A 219 24.04 -9.08 3.91
CA GLU A 219 25.32 -9.59 3.40
C GLU A 219 26.11 -8.55 2.60
N LEU A 220 25.40 -7.78 1.76
CA LEU A 220 26.02 -6.68 1.02
C LEU A 220 26.58 -5.61 1.97
N GLU A 221 25.81 -5.26 3.00
CA GLU A 221 26.26 -4.30 4.03
C GLU A 221 27.44 -4.82 4.83
N MET A 222 27.45 -6.11 5.23
CA MET A 222 28.61 -6.71 5.89
C MET A 222 29.88 -6.61 5.05
N LYS A 223 29.78 -6.83 3.74
CA LYS A 223 30.91 -6.69 2.82
C LYS A 223 31.38 -5.24 2.71
N ALA A 224 30.44 -4.29 2.65
CA ALA A 224 30.76 -2.86 2.58
C ALA A 224 31.40 -2.38 3.89
N GLU A 225 30.86 -2.75 5.04
CA GLU A 225 31.40 -2.41 6.36
C GLU A 225 32.81 -2.94 6.56
N HIS A 226 33.04 -4.20 6.20
CA HIS A 226 34.37 -4.82 6.27
C HIS A 226 35.39 -4.13 5.37
N ALA A 227 34.97 -3.66 4.17
CA ALA A 227 35.86 -3.02 3.23
C ALA A 227 36.20 -1.55 3.57
N ILE A 228 35.27 -0.82 4.18
CA ILE A 228 35.36 0.64 4.34
C ILE A 228 35.69 1.03 5.79
N HIS A 229 34.90 0.57 6.76
CA HIS A 229 34.96 1.05 8.15
C HIS A 229 35.70 0.13 9.09
N GLN A 230 35.66 -1.19 8.84
CA GLN A 230 36.28 -2.24 9.68
C GLN A 230 35.83 -2.16 11.16
N ASP A 231 34.59 -1.69 11.41
CA ASP A 231 34.02 -1.64 12.74
C ASP A 231 33.49 -3.03 13.15
N GLU A 232 34.23 -3.72 14.00
CA GLU A 232 33.89 -5.06 14.49
C GLU A 232 32.54 -5.09 15.22
N LEU A 233 32.17 -4.01 15.92
CA LEU A 233 30.91 -3.95 16.65
C LEU A 233 29.72 -3.90 15.69
N SER A 234 29.79 -3.07 14.66
CA SER A 234 28.78 -3.02 13.59
C SER A 234 28.66 -4.36 12.87
N LEU A 235 29.79 -4.99 12.55
CA LEU A 235 29.82 -6.32 11.93
C LEU A 235 29.17 -7.39 12.80
N ASP A 236 29.37 -7.36 14.12
CA ASP A 236 28.75 -8.32 15.03
C ASP A 236 27.22 -8.19 15.04
N PHE A 237 26.68 -6.96 15.04
CA PHE A 237 25.23 -6.76 14.97
C PHE A 237 24.64 -7.14 13.61
N LEU A 238 25.36 -6.94 12.50
CA LEU A 238 24.97 -7.43 11.19
C LEU A 238 24.96 -8.97 11.15
N ARG A 239 25.95 -9.65 11.76
CA ARG A 239 25.97 -11.14 11.88
C ARG A 239 24.78 -11.64 12.71
N VAL A 240 24.46 -10.97 13.83
CA VAL A 240 23.28 -11.31 14.65
C VAL A 240 21.98 -11.11 13.85
N ALA A 241 21.87 -10.00 13.13
CA ALA A 241 20.72 -9.72 12.29
C ALA A 241 20.55 -10.82 11.22
N HIS A 242 21.61 -11.18 10.51
CA HIS A 242 21.60 -12.24 9.49
C HIS A 242 21.21 -13.60 10.09
N THR A 243 21.74 -13.98 11.24
CA THR A 243 21.39 -15.24 11.92
C THR A 243 19.90 -15.28 12.30
N ASN A 244 19.37 -14.16 12.82
CA ASN A 244 17.94 -14.05 13.14
C ASN A 244 17.07 -14.14 11.89
N LEU A 245 17.46 -13.49 10.79
CA LEU A 245 16.75 -13.57 9.51
C LEU A 245 16.71 -15.00 8.98
N LYS A 246 17.84 -15.72 9.04
CA LYS A 246 17.92 -17.12 8.64
C LYS A 246 16.97 -18.00 9.44
N SER A 247 16.92 -17.83 10.77
CA SER A 247 15.98 -18.55 11.62
C SER A 247 14.52 -18.24 11.28
N GLN A 248 14.19 -16.97 11.00
CA GLN A 248 12.85 -16.57 10.56
C GLN A 248 12.50 -17.17 9.20
N TRP A 249 13.46 -17.27 8.28
CA TRP A 249 13.28 -17.88 6.97
C TRP A 249 13.00 -19.39 7.07
N GLU A 250 13.74 -20.11 7.91
CA GLU A 250 13.49 -21.52 8.19
C GLU A 250 12.07 -21.74 8.77
N GLN A 251 11.65 -20.85 9.68
CA GLN A 251 10.29 -20.86 10.23
C GLN A 251 9.23 -20.56 9.16
N ALA A 252 9.47 -19.57 8.30
CA ALA A 252 8.54 -19.22 7.22
C ALA A 252 8.32 -20.38 6.24
N LYS A 253 9.38 -21.12 5.90
CA LYS A 253 9.30 -22.31 5.04
C LYS A 253 8.58 -23.49 5.69
N SER A 254 8.53 -23.56 7.01
CA SER A 254 7.81 -24.59 7.74
C SER A 254 6.32 -24.28 7.93
N LEU A 255 5.86 -23.08 7.57
CA LEU A 255 4.46 -22.70 7.69
C LEU A 255 3.58 -23.55 6.75
N PRO A 256 2.42 -24.05 7.25
CA PRO A 256 1.49 -24.76 6.41
C PRO A 256 0.92 -23.81 5.35
N ASP A 257 0.83 -24.30 4.14
CA ASP A 257 0.36 -23.57 2.95
C ASP A 257 -1.18 -23.38 2.98
N VAL A 258 -1.67 -22.77 4.05
CA VAL A 258 -3.12 -22.56 4.28
C VAL A 258 -3.68 -21.51 3.31
N ALA A 259 -2.85 -20.60 2.85
CA ALA A 259 -3.25 -19.49 1.97
C ALA A 259 -3.49 -19.92 0.51
N ARG A 260 -2.98 -21.07 0.07
CA ARG A 260 -3.18 -21.60 -1.30
C ARG A 260 -4.55 -22.23 -1.57
N ARG A 261 -5.52 -22.10 -0.66
CA ARG A 261 -6.88 -22.48 -1.01
C ARG A 261 -7.34 -21.61 -2.15
N ILE A 262 -7.57 -22.23 -3.30
CA ILE A 262 -8.16 -21.58 -4.47
C ILE A 262 -9.48 -20.98 -4.00
N GLN A 263 -9.50 -19.67 -3.90
CA GLN A 263 -10.71 -18.93 -3.57
C GLN A 263 -11.53 -18.83 -4.86
N GLU A 264 -12.60 -19.59 -4.94
CA GLU A 264 -13.48 -19.56 -6.09
C GLU A 264 -14.26 -18.24 -6.14
N LYS A 265 -14.43 -17.72 -7.36
CA LYS A 265 -15.26 -16.53 -7.58
C LYS A 265 -16.68 -16.77 -7.12
N GLN A 266 -17.16 -15.91 -6.22
CA GLN A 266 -18.57 -15.93 -5.81
C GLN A 266 -19.35 -14.87 -6.58
N PRO A 267 -20.57 -15.22 -7.09
CA PRO A 267 -21.42 -14.22 -7.69
C PRO A 267 -21.87 -13.22 -6.60
N SER A 268 -21.32 -12.02 -6.63
CA SER A 268 -21.81 -10.94 -5.78
C SER A 268 -23.12 -10.41 -6.34
N THR A 269 -24.20 -10.53 -5.57
CA THR A 269 -25.50 -10.02 -5.98
C THR A 269 -25.59 -8.50 -5.85
N LEU A 270 -24.83 -7.90 -4.96
CA LEU A 270 -24.81 -6.45 -4.68
C LEU A 270 -23.41 -5.96 -4.35
N SER A 271 -22.83 -5.17 -5.24
CA SER A 271 -21.49 -4.55 -5.04
C SER A 271 -21.56 -3.04 -5.21
N TYR A 272 -20.62 -2.34 -4.61
CA TYR A 272 -20.29 -0.95 -4.94
C TYR A 272 -19.17 -0.91 -5.96
N PHE A 273 -19.30 0.00 -6.94
CA PHE A 273 -18.29 0.25 -7.96
C PHE A 273 -17.81 1.68 -7.88
N TYR A 274 -16.50 1.89 -7.98
CA TYR A 274 -15.87 3.20 -7.97
C TYR A 274 -14.48 3.12 -8.59
N TYR A 275 -13.93 4.25 -9.02
CA TYR A 275 -12.55 4.29 -9.52
C TYR A 275 -11.56 4.71 -8.46
N GLN A 276 -10.45 3.99 -8.39
CA GLN A 276 -9.29 4.27 -7.52
C GLN A 276 -8.03 4.28 -8.37
N ALA A 277 -7.02 5.07 -7.94
CA ALA A 277 -5.71 5.12 -8.61
C ALA A 277 -5.07 3.74 -8.73
N ALA A 278 -4.48 3.45 -9.89
CA ALA A 278 -3.81 2.19 -10.18
C ALA A 278 -2.57 1.94 -9.30
N SER A 279 -2.01 2.99 -8.70
CA SER A 279 -0.94 2.92 -7.70
C SER A 279 -1.35 2.25 -6.39
N GLY A 280 -2.65 2.04 -6.15
CA GLY A 280 -3.18 1.58 -4.86
C GLY A 280 -3.27 2.67 -3.79
N GLN A 281 -2.92 3.91 -4.09
CA GLN A 281 -3.15 5.04 -3.21
C GLN A 281 -4.66 5.31 -3.05
N HIS A 282 -5.05 5.94 -1.94
CA HIS A 282 -6.44 6.30 -1.66
C HIS A 282 -6.86 7.56 -2.44
N VAL A 283 -6.66 7.53 -3.75
CA VAL A 283 -7.06 8.57 -4.69
C VAL A 283 -8.25 8.06 -5.49
N PHE A 284 -9.38 8.75 -5.37
CA PHE A 284 -10.68 8.34 -5.90
C PHE A 284 -11.21 9.35 -6.92
N MET A 285 -11.94 8.86 -7.91
CA MET A 285 -12.66 9.73 -8.84
C MET A 285 -13.79 10.46 -8.11
N HIS A 286 -13.91 11.77 -8.35
CA HIS A 286 -14.94 12.58 -7.72
C HIS A 286 -16.36 12.09 -8.11
N PRO A 287 -17.35 12.10 -7.20
CA PRO A 287 -18.72 11.62 -7.48
C PRO A 287 -19.42 12.31 -8.66
N ILE A 288 -19.03 13.54 -8.99
CA ILE A 288 -19.55 14.26 -10.17
C ILE A 288 -19.14 13.54 -11.45
N ASP A 289 -17.87 13.13 -11.56
CA ASP A 289 -17.34 12.45 -12.74
C ASP A 289 -17.92 11.04 -12.89
N ILE A 290 -18.23 10.36 -11.78
CA ILE A 290 -18.97 9.10 -11.81
C ILE A 290 -20.37 9.29 -12.43
N LYS A 291 -21.07 10.42 -12.14
CA LYS A 291 -22.37 10.72 -12.77
C LYS A 291 -22.21 10.96 -14.28
N VAL A 292 -21.12 11.60 -14.70
CA VAL A 292 -20.77 11.76 -16.13
C VAL A 292 -20.63 10.39 -16.78
N LEU A 293 -19.86 9.49 -16.21
CA LEU A 293 -19.71 8.12 -16.73
C LEU A 293 -21.04 7.37 -16.74
N LEU A 294 -21.85 7.48 -15.69
CA LEU A 294 -23.18 6.83 -15.64
C LEU A 294 -24.12 7.33 -16.74
N SER A 295 -24.10 8.62 -17.03
CA SER A 295 -24.94 9.15 -18.12
C SER A 295 -24.50 8.63 -19.48
N HIS A 296 -23.22 8.33 -19.66
CA HIS A 296 -22.68 7.79 -20.90
C HIS A 296 -22.86 6.28 -21.03
N PHE A 297 -22.43 5.51 -20.02
CA PHE A 297 -22.46 4.05 -20.05
C PHE A 297 -23.77 3.44 -19.56
N GLY A 298 -24.63 4.21 -18.92
CA GLY A 298 -25.93 3.79 -18.39
C GLY A 298 -25.85 2.96 -17.11
N THR A 299 -24.87 2.06 -16.98
CA THR A 299 -24.73 1.16 -15.83
C THR A 299 -23.27 0.99 -15.43
N TYR A 300 -23.02 0.72 -14.16
CA TYR A 300 -21.67 0.40 -13.65
C TYR A 300 -21.07 -0.84 -14.31
N ALA A 301 -21.88 -1.80 -14.73
CA ALA A 301 -21.42 -3.01 -15.42
C ALA A 301 -20.73 -2.70 -16.76
N ALA A 302 -21.17 -1.63 -17.44
CA ALA A 302 -20.62 -1.18 -18.72
C ALA A 302 -19.37 -0.30 -18.57
N PHE A 303 -18.98 0.08 -17.35
CA PHE A 303 -17.78 0.90 -17.12
C PHE A 303 -16.51 0.16 -17.56
N PRO A 304 -15.53 0.84 -18.16
CA PRO A 304 -14.22 0.25 -18.44
C PRO A 304 -13.49 -0.17 -17.16
N ASP A 305 -12.75 -1.27 -17.19
CA ASP A 305 -11.97 -1.74 -16.03
C ASP A 305 -10.81 -0.80 -15.68
N THR A 306 -10.26 -0.12 -16.68
CA THR A 306 -9.17 0.84 -16.53
C THR A 306 -9.46 2.08 -17.35
N LEU A 307 -9.18 3.24 -16.75
CA LEU A 307 -9.25 4.54 -17.40
C LEU A 307 -7.95 5.30 -17.17
N MET A 308 -7.50 6.03 -18.20
CA MET A 308 -6.43 7.03 -18.06
C MET A 308 -7.06 8.40 -18.30
N LEU A 309 -6.82 9.33 -17.37
CA LEU A 309 -7.58 10.56 -17.27
C LEU A 309 -6.66 11.71 -16.93
N ALA A 310 -6.91 12.88 -17.53
CA ALA A 310 -6.25 14.12 -17.13
C ALA A 310 -6.92 14.68 -15.87
N VAL A 311 -6.13 15.00 -14.86
CA VAL A 311 -6.62 15.57 -13.59
C VAL A 311 -6.68 17.09 -13.71
N GLN A 312 -7.81 17.68 -13.31
CA GLN A 312 -8.03 19.13 -13.26
C GLN A 312 -7.81 19.67 -11.84
N HIS A 313 -8.37 18.99 -10.85
CA HIS A 313 -8.32 19.42 -9.46
C HIS A 313 -8.20 18.21 -8.53
N VAL A 314 -7.55 18.43 -7.37
CA VAL A 314 -7.42 17.41 -6.32
C VAL A 314 -7.97 18.02 -5.02
N GLU A 315 -8.94 17.35 -4.42
CA GLU A 315 -9.50 17.69 -3.12
C GLU A 315 -9.02 16.65 -2.10
N GLU A 316 -8.27 17.11 -1.10
CA GLU A 316 -7.77 16.26 -0.02
C GLU A 316 -8.78 16.21 1.12
N GLY A 317 -8.89 15.07 1.77
CA GLY A 317 -9.79 14.87 2.89
C GLY A 317 -9.38 13.67 3.75
N THR A 318 -10.08 13.51 4.84
CA THR A 318 -9.88 12.40 5.78
C THR A 318 -11.20 11.67 5.99
N VAL A 319 -11.14 10.35 6.06
CA VAL A 319 -12.33 9.52 6.28
C VAL A 319 -12.88 9.74 7.67
N ASP A 320 -14.12 10.24 7.74
CA ASP A 320 -14.92 10.36 8.95
C ASP A 320 -16.26 9.62 8.79
N GLU A 321 -17.06 9.56 9.85
CA GLU A 321 -18.39 8.94 9.80
C GLU A 321 -19.34 9.64 8.82
N THR A 322 -19.21 10.96 8.65
CA THR A 322 -20.06 11.75 7.76
C THR A 322 -19.78 11.38 6.32
N LEU A 323 -18.50 11.30 5.95
CA LEU A 323 -18.07 10.91 4.63
C LEU A 323 -18.49 9.45 4.30
N ARG A 324 -18.33 8.51 5.25
CA ARG A 324 -18.77 7.12 5.08
C ARG A 324 -20.28 7.01 4.85
N LYS A 325 -21.09 7.84 5.51
CA LYS A 325 -22.54 7.89 5.30
C LYS A 325 -22.92 8.42 3.92
N LYS A 326 -22.18 9.44 3.41
CA LYS A 326 -22.37 10.03 2.07
C LYS A 326 -21.81 9.10 0.97
N CYS A 327 -20.57 8.61 1.15
CA CYS A 327 -19.84 7.78 0.21
C CYS A 327 -19.75 6.34 0.71
N LYS A 328 -20.86 5.60 0.63
CA LYS A 328 -20.96 4.22 1.15
C LYS A 328 -19.91 3.27 0.57
N TYR A 329 -19.42 3.53 -0.63
CA TYR A 329 -18.36 2.73 -1.26
C TYR A 329 -17.00 2.86 -0.52
N LEU A 330 -16.77 3.94 0.23
CA LEU A 330 -15.58 4.16 1.04
C LEU A 330 -15.68 3.59 2.47
N ALA A 331 -16.79 2.94 2.83
CA ALA A 331 -16.99 2.42 4.18
C ALA A 331 -16.00 1.30 4.59
N HIS A 332 -15.19 0.81 3.65
CA HIS A 332 -14.12 -0.16 3.91
C HIS A 332 -12.83 0.46 4.44
N LEU A 333 -12.67 1.78 4.33
CA LEU A 333 -11.49 2.47 4.83
C LEU A 333 -11.63 2.76 6.32
N PRO A 334 -10.59 2.57 7.15
CA PRO A 334 -10.58 2.98 8.54
C PRO A 334 -10.83 4.48 8.71
N ILE A 335 -11.41 4.89 9.85
CA ILE A 335 -11.52 6.31 10.23
C ILE A 335 -10.10 6.89 10.35
N SER A 336 -9.97 8.19 10.02
CA SER A 336 -8.69 8.92 9.94
C SER A 336 -7.76 8.46 8.82
N THR A 337 -8.26 7.73 7.81
CA THR A 337 -7.51 7.47 6.58
C THR A 337 -7.53 8.72 5.71
N ASP A 338 -6.35 9.18 5.27
CA ASP A 338 -6.25 10.27 4.31
C ASP A 338 -6.62 9.78 2.91
N ILE A 339 -7.42 10.56 2.24
CA ILE A 339 -7.91 10.29 0.89
C ILE A 339 -7.84 11.54 0.03
N SER A 340 -7.84 11.35 -1.27
CA SER A 340 -7.98 12.44 -2.23
C SER A 340 -9.07 12.12 -3.25
N PHE A 341 -9.88 13.13 -3.59
CA PHE A 341 -10.78 13.06 -4.74
C PHE A 341 -10.19 13.84 -5.89
N VAL A 342 -10.22 13.27 -7.09
CA VAL A 342 -9.75 13.91 -8.31
C VAL A 342 -10.93 14.26 -9.21
N GLU A 343 -10.96 15.51 -9.66
CA GLU A 343 -11.85 15.99 -10.71
C GLU A 343 -11.14 15.86 -12.06
N ILE A 344 -11.87 15.45 -13.07
CA ILE A 344 -11.33 15.09 -14.38
C ILE A 344 -11.48 16.23 -15.37
N ASP A 345 -10.39 16.58 -16.05
CA ASP A 345 -10.40 17.41 -17.25
C ASP A 345 -10.80 16.55 -18.46
N TRP A 346 -12.08 16.47 -18.68
CA TRP A 346 -12.63 15.68 -19.77
C TRP A 346 -12.23 16.20 -21.15
N ALA A 347 -12.08 17.51 -21.31
CA ALA A 347 -11.67 18.11 -22.58
C ALA A 347 -10.24 17.69 -22.96
N ARG A 348 -9.31 17.81 -22.00
CA ARG A 348 -7.92 17.37 -22.17
C ARG A 348 -7.83 15.85 -22.33
N THR A 349 -8.60 15.10 -21.56
CA THR A 349 -8.64 13.63 -21.65
C THR A 349 -9.02 13.19 -23.07
N SER A 350 -10.09 13.75 -23.62
CA SER A 350 -10.54 13.39 -24.98
C SER A 350 -9.60 13.87 -26.08
N ALA A 351 -8.93 15.01 -25.88
CA ALA A 351 -7.96 15.52 -26.83
C ALA A 351 -6.71 14.64 -26.93
N LEU A 352 -6.25 14.07 -25.79
CA LEU A 352 -5.03 13.24 -25.72
C LEU A 352 -5.28 11.78 -26.10
N LEU A 353 -6.38 11.20 -25.63
CA LEU A 353 -6.62 9.75 -25.72
C LEU A 353 -7.63 9.38 -26.83
N GLY A 354 -8.19 10.39 -27.51
CA GLY A 354 -9.28 10.20 -28.44
C GLY A 354 -10.61 9.84 -27.76
N PRO A 355 -11.66 9.55 -28.51
CA PRO A 355 -12.94 9.15 -27.95
C PRO A 355 -12.75 7.82 -27.20
N ILE A 356 -12.91 7.84 -25.89
CA ILE A 356 -12.90 6.66 -25.03
C ILE A 356 -14.07 5.79 -25.46
N GLN A 357 -13.80 4.70 -26.15
CA GLN A 357 -14.72 3.67 -26.63
C GLN A 357 -16.19 4.07 -26.69
N GLY A 358 -16.61 4.59 -27.85
CA GLY A 358 -17.94 5.10 -28.09
C GLY A 358 -18.02 6.62 -27.90
N GLU A 359 -18.46 7.31 -28.90
CA GLU A 359 -18.59 8.76 -28.97
C GLU A 359 -19.19 9.34 -27.69
N ILE A 360 -18.36 9.87 -26.80
CA ILE A 360 -18.82 10.76 -25.73
C ILE A 360 -18.93 12.14 -26.39
N PRO A 361 -20.11 12.70 -26.59
CA PRO A 361 -20.28 14.03 -27.15
C PRO A 361 -19.95 15.08 -26.09
N TRP A 362 -18.65 15.35 -25.89
CA TRP A 362 -18.15 16.30 -24.89
C TRP A 362 -18.64 17.74 -25.06
N LYS A 363 -19.17 18.08 -26.22
CA LYS A 363 -19.58 19.45 -26.54
C LYS A 363 -20.82 19.96 -25.79
N SER A 364 -21.58 19.10 -25.11
CA SER A 364 -22.82 19.51 -24.42
C SER A 364 -22.69 19.74 -22.92
N TRP A 365 -21.51 19.49 -22.29
CA TRP A 365 -21.40 19.39 -20.84
C TRP A 365 -20.94 20.66 -20.13
N SER A 366 -20.26 21.61 -20.82
CA SER A 366 -19.92 22.92 -20.23
C SER A 366 -21.13 23.75 -19.78
N SER A 367 -22.33 23.44 -20.33
CA SER A 367 -23.58 24.13 -19.96
C SER A 367 -24.37 23.43 -18.83
N THR A 368 -24.09 22.15 -18.56
CA THR A 368 -24.86 21.36 -17.57
C THR A 368 -24.21 21.37 -16.18
N LEU A 369 -22.89 21.57 -16.10
CA LEU A 369 -22.16 21.69 -14.82
C LEU A 369 -22.55 22.94 -14.01
N SER A 370 -23.08 23.98 -14.65
CA SER A 370 -23.58 25.19 -13.98
C SER A 370 -24.92 24.99 -13.24
N LEU A 371 -25.59 23.84 -13.40
CA LEU A 371 -26.91 23.56 -12.81
C LEU A 371 -26.88 22.55 -11.66
N ILE A 372 -25.72 22.03 -11.26
CA ILE A 372 -25.60 21.06 -10.15
C ILE A 372 -24.76 21.66 -9.01
N HIS A 373 -25.14 22.85 -8.56
CA HIS A 373 -24.84 23.30 -7.20
C HIS A 373 -26.04 22.92 -6.33
N ILE A 374 -25.94 21.73 -5.69
CA ILE A 374 -26.65 21.43 -4.42
C ILE A 374 -25.78 20.45 -3.63
#